data_a3d2ca9835045855a3d6fbadec13037c
#
_entry.id   a3d2ca9835045855a3d6fbadec13037c
#
_cell.length_a   1.000
_cell.length_b   1.000
_cell.length_c   1.000
_cell.angle_alpha   90.00
_cell.angle_beta   90.00
_cell.angle_gamma   90.00
#
_symmetry.space_group_name_H-M   'P 1'
#
loop_
_entity.id
_entity.type
_entity.pdbx_description
1 polymer ?
#
loop_
_entity_poly.entity_id
_entity_poly.type
_entity_poly.pdbx_seq_one_letter_code
_entity_poly.pdbx_strand_id
1 'polypeptide(L)'
;MRRMRYATAAVIAIASVAGAASGPALDYTLNCEGCHRADGTGTPGSVPALRDSVARFLAAPGGRDYLARVPGVAQAPLDDAALAAVLNWLLEHFDHAHVPSDFTPYSADEVGRLRRQPLVDVEGTRTRLLGETAKEGRP
;
A
#
# COMPACT_ATOMS: atom_id res chain seq x y z
N MET A 1 -66.03 -7.61 -30.13
CA MET A 1 -64.68 -7.25 -30.56
C MET A 1 -63.89 -6.86 -29.31
N ARG A 2 -63.02 -7.75 -28.79
CA ARG A 2 -62.29 -7.59 -27.54
C ARG A 2 -60.86 -7.07 -27.87
N ARG A 3 -60.59 -5.81 -27.58
CA ARG A 3 -59.24 -5.20 -27.84
C ARG A 3 -58.28 -5.68 -26.79
N MET A 4 -57.31 -6.48 -27.19
CA MET A 4 -56.20 -6.96 -26.40
C MET A 4 -55.15 -5.84 -26.26
N ARG A 5 -54.96 -5.31 -25.03
CA ARG A 5 -53.95 -4.28 -24.71
C ARG A 5 -52.65 -4.98 -24.37
N TYR A 6 -51.67 -4.89 -25.26
CA TYR A 6 -50.29 -5.34 -24.95
C TYR A 6 -49.64 -4.29 -24.08
N ALA A 7 -49.31 -4.66 -22.83
CA ALA A 7 -48.49 -3.86 -21.96
C ALA A 7 -47.00 -4.15 -22.30
N THR A 8 -46.33 -3.19 -22.91
CA THR A 8 -44.89 -3.24 -23.14
C THR A 8 -44.18 -2.96 -21.85
N ALA A 9 -43.59 -3.98 -21.22
CA ALA A 9 -42.68 -3.82 -20.07
C ALA A 9 -41.32 -3.31 -20.57
N ALA A 10 -40.99 -2.08 -20.23
CA ALA A 10 -39.65 -1.53 -20.48
C ALA A 10 -38.68 -2.13 -19.46
N VAL A 11 -37.73 -2.93 -19.94
CA VAL A 11 -36.61 -3.42 -19.12
C VAL A 11 -35.55 -2.32 -19.03
N ILE A 12 -35.43 -1.70 -17.87
CA ILE A 12 -34.36 -0.74 -17.58
C ILE A 12 -33.10 -1.56 -17.26
N ALA A 13 -32.15 -1.62 -18.18
CA ALA A 13 -30.83 -2.16 -17.94
C ALA A 13 -30.04 -1.19 -17.06
N ILE A 14 -29.85 -1.53 -15.79
CA ILE A 14 -28.94 -0.79 -14.89
C ILE A 14 -27.52 -1.19 -15.29
N ALA A 15 -26.83 -0.31 -16.04
CA ALA A 15 -25.40 -0.44 -16.28
C ALA A 15 -24.67 -0.22 -14.96
N SER A 16 -24.08 -1.29 -14.40
CA SER A 16 -23.17 -1.17 -13.28
C SER A 16 -21.94 -0.38 -13.75
N VAL A 17 -21.77 0.85 -13.27
CA VAL A 17 -20.53 1.60 -13.43
C VAL A 17 -19.49 0.90 -12.56
N ALA A 18 -18.68 0.03 -13.17
CA ALA A 18 -17.47 -0.45 -12.52
C ALA A 18 -16.60 0.78 -12.24
N GLY A 19 -16.49 1.18 -10.98
CA GLY A 19 -15.58 2.25 -10.57
C GLY A 19 -14.19 1.93 -11.11
N ALA A 20 -13.61 2.83 -11.91
CA ALA A 20 -12.24 2.69 -12.35
C ALA A 20 -11.38 2.67 -11.08
N ALA A 21 -10.71 1.55 -10.80
CA ALA A 21 -9.74 1.48 -9.73
C ALA A 21 -8.67 2.55 -10.01
N SER A 22 -8.45 3.45 -9.06
CA SER A 22 -7.35 4.40 -9.13
C SER A 22 -6.04 3.60 -9.19
N GLY A 23 -5.09 4.02 -10.02
CA GLY A 23 -3.79 3.34 -10.07
C GLY A 23 -2.97 3.64 -8.80
N PRO A 24 -1.99 2.78 -8.45
CA PRO A 24 -1.24 2.91 -7.20
C PRO A 24 -0.52 4.24 -7.05
N ALA A 25 -0.10 4.87 -8.13
CA ALA A 25 0.50 6.22 -8.12
C ALA A 25 -0.51 7.28 -7.66
N LEU A 26 -1.76 7.23 -8.14
CA LEU A 26 -2.80 8.16 -7.70
C LEU A 26 -3.21 7.90 -6.26
N ASP A 27 -3.30 6.63 -5.85
CA ASP A 27 -3.60 6.26 -4.46
C ASP A 27 -2.51 6.74 -3.50
N TYR A 28 -1.23 6.68 -3.91
CA TYR A 28 -0.12 7.29 -3.19
C TYR A 28 -0.28 8.80 -3.05
N THR A 29 -0.56 9.50 -4.16
CA THR A 29 -0.75 10.95 -4.15
C THR A 29 -1.87 11.36 -3.20
N LEU A 30 -2.98 10.66 -3.20
CA LEU A 30 -4.14 11.01 -2.39
C LEU A 30 -3.98 10.67 -0.89
N ASN A 31 -3.20 9.64 -0.55
CA ASN A 31 -3.18 9.08 0.81
C ASN A 31 -1.82 9.15 1.51
N CYS A 32 -0.72 9.34 0.80
CA CYS A 32 0.64 9.22 1.34
C CYS A 32 1.51 10.46 1.08
N GLU A 33 1.37 11.09 -0.09
CA GLU A 33 2.21 12.19 -0.57
C GLU A 33 2.18 13.41 0.37
N GLY A 34 1.04 13.68 1.01
CA GLY A 34 0.91 14.80 1.95
C GLY A 34 1.94 14.79 3.08
N CYS A 35 2.38 13.60 3.52
CA CYS A 35 3.41 13.43 4.52
C CYS A 35 4.77 13.04 3.90
N HIS A 36 4.78 12.10 2.95
CA HIS A 36 6.01 11.56 2.36
C HIS A 36 6.54 12.35 1.17
N ARG A 37 5.79 13.36 0.68
CA ARG A 37 6.06 14.18 -0.50
C ARG A 37 6.03 13.38 -1.81
N ALA A 38 5.86 14.10 -2.93
CA ALA A 38 5.80 13.51 -4.27
C ALA A 38 7.08 12.73 -4.64
N ASP A 39 8.22 13.17 -4.13
CA ASP A 39 9.53 12.59 -4.40
C ASP A 39 9.98 11.54 -3.35
N GLY A 40 9.15 11.22 -2.37
CA GLY A 40 9.43 10.24 -1.33
C GLY A 40 10.48 10.66 -0.30
N THR A 41 10.89 11.94 -0.24
CA THR A 41 11.94 12.41 0.69
C THR A 41 11.47 12.53 2.13
N GLY A 42 10.15 12.57 2.36
CA GLY A 42 9.58 12.76 3.69
C GLY A 42 9.88 14.14 4.28
N THR A 43 9.84 14.23 5.60
CA THR A 43 10.14 15.47 6.33
C THR A 43 11.16 15.18 7.42
N PRO A 44 12.37 15.76 7.37
CA PRO A 44 13.41 15.49 8.37
C PRO A 44 12.90 15.69 9.80
N GLY A 45 13.18 14.73 10.65
CA GLY A 45 12.80 14.73 12.07
C GLY A 45 11.34 14.36 12.37
N SER A 46 10.47 14.19 11.35
CA SER A 46 9.06 13.84 11.58
C SER A 46 8.52 12.73 10.68
N VAL A 47 8.80 12.76 9.38
CA VAL A 47 8.31 11.74 8.43
C VAL A 47 9.50 11.08 7.73
N PRO A 48 9.70 9.77 7.88
CA PRO A 48 10.81 9.06 7.25
C PRO A 48 10.78 9.17 5.72
N ALA A 49 11.95 9.24 5.09
CA ALA A 49 12.06 9.09 3.66
C ALA A 49 11.64 7.67 3.23
N LEU A 50 10.99 7.57 2.09
CA LEU A 50 10.77 6.32 1.35
C LEU A 50 11.89 6.10 0.35
N ARG A 51 12.34 7.19 -0.29
CA ARG A 51 13.41 7.18 -1.28
C ARG A 51 14.69 6.56 -0.69
N ASP A 52 15.26 5.62 -1.41
CA ASP A 52 16.52 4.94 -1.11
C ASP A 52 16.56 4.27 0.29
N SER A 53 15.37 4.02 0.89
CA SER A 53 15.32 3.49 2.27
C SER A 53 14.19 2.51 2.55
N VAL A 54 13.06 2.59 1.86
CA VAL A 54 11.86 1.81 2.24
C VAL A 54 12.02 0.32 1.97
N ALA A 55 12.66 -0.07 0.88
CA ALA A 55 12.87 -1.48 0.55
C ALA A 55 13.96 -2.15 1.42
N ARG A 56 14.82 -1.38 2.06
CA ARG A 56 15.84 -1.93 2.98
C ARG A 56 15.23 -2.70 4.15
N PHE A 57 14.03 -2.35 4.57
CA PHE A 57 13.33 -3.11 5.61
C PHE A 57 13.05 -4.57 5.21
N LEU A 58 12.94 -4.87 3.91
CA LEU A 58 12.68 -6.22 3.43
C LEU A 58 13.83 -7.20 3.74
N ALA A 59 15.03 -6.71 3.96
CA ALA A 59 16.18 -7.52 4.36
C ALA A 59 16.09 -7.99 5.83
N ALA A 60 15.42 -7.23 6.71
CA ALA A 60 15.33 -7.59 8.13
C ALA A 60 14.14 -8.51 8.42
N PRO A 61 14.30 -9.53 9.30
CA PRO A 61 13.19 -10.35 9.77
C PRO A 61 12.07 -9.50 10.39
N GLY A 62 10.86 -9.60 9.83
CA GLY A 62 9.69 -8.79 10.24
C GLY A 62 9.61 -7.40 9.60
N GLY A 63 10.56 -7.03 8.75
CA GLY A 63 10.52 -5.74 8.05
C GLY A 63 9.39 -5.65 7.03
N ARG A 64 9.08 -6.76 6.37
CA ARG A 64 7.91 -6.89 5.50
C ARG A 64 6.60 -6.58 6.26
N ASP A 65 6.43 -7.19 7.41
CA ASP A 65 5.25 -6.96 8.27
C ASP A 65 5.20 -5.51 8.78
N TYR A 66 6.37 -4.96 9.16
CA TYR A 66 6.50 -3.58 9.59
C TYR A 66 5.89 -2.61 8.59
N LEU A 67 6.26 -2.71 7.30
CA LEU A 67 5.80 -1.80 6.25
C LEU A 67 4.28 -1.78 6.09
N ALA A 68 3.59 -2.92 6.27
CA ALA A 68 2.14 -3.00 6.18
C ALA A 68 1.41 -2.61 7.49
N ARG A 69 2.13 -2.54 8.62
CA ARG A 69 1.56 -2.34 9.96
C ARG A 69 1.81 -0.96 10.55
N VAL A 70 2.67 -0.13 9.93
CA VAL A 70 2.81 1.27 10.38
C VAL A 70 1.45 1.97 10.30
N PRO A 71 1.05 2.76 11.31
CA PRO A 71 -0.31 3.32 11.40
C PRO A 71 -0.77 4.05 10.14
N GLY A 72 0.10 4.82 9.50
CA GLY A 72 -0.24 5.54 8.26
C GLY A 72 -0.64 4.60 7.11
N VAL A 73 -0.06 3.41 7.03
CA VAL A 73 -0.42 2.37 6.05
C VAL A 73 -1.64 1.59 6.53
N ALA A 74 -1.60 1.08 7.76
CA ALA A 74 -2.66 0.22 8.29
C ALA A 74 -4.04 0.91 8.31
N GLN A 75 -4.08 2.22 8.53
CA GLN A 75 -5.29 3.03 8.63
C GLN A 75 -5.66 3.77 7.33
N ALA A 76 -4.88 3.60 6.25
CA ALA A 76 -5.18 4.24 4.97
C ALA A 76 -6.58 3.85 4.48
N PRO A 77 -7.38 4.81 3.96
CA PRO A 77 -8.76 4.57 3.50
C PRO A 77 -8.81 3.91 2.11
N LEU A 78 -7.99 2.88 1.92
CA LEU A 78 -7.90 2.05 0.74
C LEU A 78 -8.36 0.64 1.08
N ASP A 79 -8.97 -0.08 0.14
CA ASP A 79 -9.19 -1.51 0.30
C ASP A 79 -7.86 -2.28 0.30
N ASP A 80 -7.89 -3.54 0.69
CA ASP A 80 -6.68 -4.34 0.86
C ASP A 80 -5.93 -4.57 -0.46
N ALA A 81 -6.63 -4.63 -1.59
CA ALA A 81 -6.03 -4.80 -2.92
C ALA A 81 -5.33 -3.51 -3.39
N ALA A 82 -6.00 -2.37 -3.24
CA ALA A 82 -5.43 -1.07 -3.57
C ALA A 82 -4.20 -0.76 -2.67
N LEU A 83 -4.29 -1.07 -1.37
CA LEU A 83 -3.19 -0.87 -0.44
C LEU A 83 -1.99 -1.76 -0.76
N ALA A 84 -2.22 -3.04 -1.13
CA ALA A 84 -1.16 -3.93 -1.61
C ALA A 84 -0.50 -3.39 -2.89
N ALA A 85 -1.30 -2.87 -3.82
CA ALA A 85 -0.79 -2.25 -5.04
C ALA A 85 0.08 -1.01 -4.75
N VAL A 86 -0.33 -0.16 -3.82
CA VAL A 86 0.47 1.01 -3.39
C VAL A 86 1.78 0.57 -2.72
N LEU A 87 1.76 -0.41 -1.82
CA LEU A 87 2.96 -0.92 -1.18
C LEU A 87 3.96 -1.47 -2.20
N ASN A 88 3.50 -2.28 -3.15
CA ASN A 88 4.35 -2.81 -4.21
C ASN A 88 4.91 -1.70 -5.10
N TRP A 89 4.07 -0.75 -5.49
CA TRP A 89 4.48 0.37 -6.33
C TRP A 89 5.53 1.25 -5.65
N LEU A 90 5.34 1.60 -4.37
CA LEU A 90 6.26 2.50 -3.66
C LEU A 90 7.66 1.87 -3.45
N LEU A 91 7.74 0.55 -3.25
CA LEU A 91 9.01 -0.17 -3.15
C LEU A 91 9.80 -0.04 -4.45
N GLU A 92 9.16 -0.29 -5.58
CA GLU A 92 9.77 -0.20 -6.90
C GLU A 92 10.06 1.25 -7.32
N HIS A 93 9.14 2.17 -7.01
CA HIS A 93 9.25 3.56 -7.45
C HIS A 93 10.29 4.36 -6.67
N PHE A 94 10.39 4.15 -5.36
CA PHE A 94 11.26 4.96 -4.51
C PHE A 94 12.57 4.26 -4.12
N ASP A 95 12.63 2.92 -4.19
CA ASP A 95 13.79 2.19 -3.66
C ASP A 95 14.05 0.85 -4.37
N HIS A 96 13.85 0.82 -5.70
CA HIS A 96 14.05 -0.36 -6.54
C HIS A 96 15.40 -1.06 -6.30
N ALA A 97 16.46 -0.29 -6.07
CA ALA A 97 17.81 -0.82 -5.89
C ALA A 97 17.97 -1.74 -4.66
N HIS A 98 17.08 -1.64 -3.67
CA HIS A 98 17.10 -2.44 -2.46
C HIS A 98 15.95 -3.47 -2.39
N VAL A 99 15.14 -3.58 -3.44
CA VAL A 99 14.13 -4.65 -3.53
C VAL A 99 14.88 -5.97 -3.76
N PRO A 100 14.72 -6.99 -2.89
CA PRO A 100 15.37 -8.28 -3.09
C PRO A 100 14.94 -8.94 -4.41
N SER A 101 15.85 -9.63 -5.08
CA SER A 101 15.58 -10.29 -6.36
C SER A 101 14.53 -11.41 -6.27
N ASP A 102 14.33 -11.98 -5.08
CA ASP A 102 13.33 -12.99 -4.74
C ASP A 102 12.09 -12.40 -4.07
N PHE A 103 11.95 -11.08 -4.09
CA PHE A 103 10.80 -10.40 -3.49
C PHE A 103 9.50 -10.88 -4.12
N THR A 104 8.61 -11.40 -3.29
CA THR A 104 7.23 -11.69 -3.68
C THR A 104 6.35 -10.49 -3.38
N PRO A 105 5.64 -9.91 -4.35
CA PRO A 105 4.76 -8.78 -4.11
C PRO A 105 3.73 -9.04 -3.01
N TYR A 106 3.36 -7.99 -2.28
CA TYR A 106 2.26 -8.07 -1.32
C TYR A 106 0.97 -8.47 -2.01
N SER A 107 0.23 -9.40 -1.42
CA SER A 107 -1.13 -9.72 -1.81
C SER A 107 -2.16 -8.96 -0.97
N ALA A 108 -3.39 -8.83 -1.49
CA ALA A 108 -4.51 -8.25 -0.76
C ALA A 108 -4.76 -8.98 0.57
N ASP A 109 -4.76 -10.32 0.55
CA ASP A 109 -4.99 -11.15 1.73
C ASP A 109 -3.92 -10.94 2.80
N GLU A 110 -2.66 -10.82 2.40
CA GLU A 110 -1.55 -10.55 3.32
C GLU A 110 -1.70 -9.19 3.97
N VAL A 111 -1.87 -8.14 3.17
CA VAL A 111 -2.06 -6.77 3.65
C VAL A 111 -3.29 -6.68 4.55
N GLY A 112 -4.40 -7.31 4.16
CA GLY A 112 -5.62 -7.36 4.96
C GLY A 112 -5.43 -8.02 6.32
N ARG A 113 -4.56 -9.03 6.46
CA ARG A 113 -4.21 -9.62 7.76
C ARG A 113 -3.31 -8.71 8.59
N LEU A 114 -2.28 -8.13 7.98
CA LEU A 114 -1.26 -7.34 8.66
C LEU A 114 -1.82 -6.00 9.17
N ARG A 115 -2.58 -5.27 8.34
CA ARG A 115 -3.14 -3.95 8.70
C ARG A 115 -4.10 -3.98 9.89
N ARG A 116 -4.72 -5.13 10.18
CA ARG A 116 -5.59 -5.29 11.36
C ARG A 116 -4.83 -5.29 12.69
N GLN A 117 -3.52 -5.32 12.64
CA GLN A 117 -2.63 -5.29 13.81
C GLN A 117 -1.63 -4.14 13.69
N PRO A 118 -2.08 -2.88 13.70
CA PRO A 118 -1.19 -1.74 13.59
C PRO A 118 -0.14 -1.75 14.70
N LEU A 119 1.05 -1.25 14.39
CA LEU A 119 2.13 -1.15 15.37
C LEU A 119 1.80 -0.10 16.43
N VAL A 120 2.11 -0.42 17.67
CA VAL A 120 2.03 0.50 18.81
C VAL A 120 3.35 1.24 18.99
N ASP A 121 4.46 0.50 19.03
CA ASP A 121 5.82 1.05 19.10
C ASP A 121 6.45 1.07 17.69
N VAL A 122 6.15 2.11 16.93
CA VAL A 122 6.67 2.28 15.57
C VAL A 122 8.15 2.62 15.59
N GLU A 123 8.57 3.53 16.48
CA GLU A 123 9.95 4.04 16.52
C GLU A 123 10.92 2.98 17.02
N GLY A 124 10.61 2.28 18.10
CA GLY A 124 11.44 1.19 18.61
C GLY A 124 11.56 0.04 17.61
N THR A 125 10.44 -0.31 16.94
CA THR A 125 10.46 -1.34 15.88
C THR A 125 11.32 -0.90 14.70
N ARG A 126 11.19 0.36 14.25
CA ARG A 126 12.00 0.92 13.17
C ARG A 126 13.49 0.87 13.51
N THR A 127 13.87 1.35 14.68
CA THR A 127 15.26 1.40 15.13
C THR A 127 15.88 0.00 15.17
N ARG A 128 15.16 -0.98 15.69
CA ARG A 128 15.61 -2.37 15.73
C ARG A 128 15.84 -2.92 14.31
N LEU A 129 14.87 -2.76 13.41
CA LEU A 129 14.97 -3.27 12.04
C LEU A 129 16.13 -2.64 11.28
N LEU A 130 16.35 -1.32 11.39
CA LEU A 130 17.48 -0.64 10.77
C LEU A 130 18.82 -1.11 11.33
N GLY A 131 18.88 -1.44 12.63
CA GLY A 131 20.07 -2.03 13.25
C GLY A 131 20.37 -3.45 12.73
N GLU A 132 19.36 -4.22 12.39
CA GLU A 132 19.51 -5.56 11.79
C GLU A 132 19.99 -5.45 10.33
N THR A 133 19.39 -4.60 9.50
CA THR A 133 19.83 -4.39 8.11
C THR A 133 21.27 -3.92 8.01
N ALA A 134 21.72 -3.06 8.95
CA ALA A 134 23.10 -2.59 9.00
C ALA A 134 24.12 -3.70 9.35
N LYS A 135 23.69 -4.76 10.04
CA LYS A 135 24.54 -5.92 10.35
C LYS A 135 24.66 -6.87 9.16
N GLU A 136 23.57 -7.09 8.42
CA GLU A 136 23.54 -7.97 7.25
C GLU A 136 24.30 -7.39 6.04
N GLY A 137 24.34 -6.06 5.91
CA GLY A 137 25.11 -5.36 4.87
C GLY A 137 26.60 -5.19 5.16
N ARG A 138 27.15 -5.77 6.24
CA ARG A 138 28.58 -5.70 6.55
C ARG A 138 29.29 -6.90 5.93
N PRO A 139 30.29 -6.69 5.03
CA PRO A 139 31.09 -7.74 4.39
C PRO A 139 31.87 -8.58 5.39
#